data_0f1aedce9b84617e7bc836847ca977b4
#
_entry.id   0f1aedce9b84617e7bc836847ca977b4
#
_cell.length_a   1.000
_cell.length_b   1.000
_cell.length_c   1.000
_cell.angle_alpha   90.00
_cell.angle_beta   90.00
_cell.angle_gamma   90.00
#
_symmetry.space_group_name_H-M   'P 1'
#
loop_
_entity.id
_entity.type
_entity.pdbx_description
1 polymer ?
#
loop_
_entity_poly.entity_id
_entity_poly.type
_entity_poly.pdbx_seq_one_letter_code
_entity_poly.pdbx_strand_id
1 'polypeptide(L)'
;MSTFIRGATVLAMGGATGSTPFVGDVLVEGDRIAEIGTGLAAPEGATIIDGTGKLVMPGLINAHLHSGEALFKGRYDNLPLELWMLYSYPILGARALAERMIYLRSMVVAIESLKTGVTCLTDDIFE
;
A
#
# COMPACT_ATOMS: atom_id res chain seq x y z
N MET A 1 11.31 13.24 14.55
CA MET A 1 10.26 12.53 15.32
C MET A 1 10.55 11.05 15.20
N SER A 2 10.65 10.35 16.32
CA SER A 2 10.99 8.92 16.34
C SER A 2 9.78 8.09 16.75
N THR A 3 9.58 6.96 16.11
CA THR A 3 8.56 5.96 16.45
C THR A 3 9.26 4.65 16.78
N PHE A 4 8.90 4.04 17.90
CA PHE A 4 9.48 2.79 18.35
C PHE A 4 8.38 1.73 18.50
N ILE A 5 8.46 0.68 17.68
CA ILE A 5 7.53 -0.47 17.72
C ILE A 5 8.21 -1.54 18.58
N ARG A 6 7.57 -1.93 19.68
CA ARG A 6 8.14 -2.84 20.66
C ARG A 6 7.50 -4.23 20.59
N GLY A 7 8.32 -5.27 20.52
CA GLY A 7 7.91 -6.66 20.73
C GLY A 7 6.99 -7.21 19.64
N ALA A 8 7.11 -6.72 18.41
CA ALA A 8 6.34 -7.22 17.27
C ALA A 8 6.95 -8.50 16.69
N THR A 9 6.16 -9.30 15.98
CA THR A 9 6.71 -10.26 15.03
C THR A 9 7.19 -9.47 13.81
N VAL A 10 8.49 -9.48 13.54
CA VAL A 10 9.10 -8.72 12.44
C VAL A 10 9.44 -9.67 11.30
N LEU A 11 8.99 -9.33 10.09
CA LEU A 11 9.34 -9.98 8.84
C LEU A 11 10.05 -8.94 7.96
N ALA A 12 11.38 -8.86 8.05
CA ALA A 12 12.14 -7.78 7.43
C ALA A 12 12.26 -7.90 5.90
N MET A 13 12.14 -9.09 5.35
CA MET A 13 12.29 -9.43 3.92
C MET A 13 13.66 -9.04 3.33
N GLY A 14 14.64 -8.82 4.19
CA GLY A 14 16.01 -8.44 3.79
C GLY A 14 16.98 -8.49 4.95
N GLY A 15 18.24 -8.10 4.70
CA GLY A 15 19.30 -8.13 5.70
C GLY A 15 19.66 -9.54 6.17
N ALA A 16 20.24 -9.67 7.37
CA ALA A 16 20.70 -10.94 7.92
C ALA A 16 19.56 -11.93 8.25
N THR A 17 18.36 -11.45 8.53
CA THR A 17 17.19 -12.28 8.88
C THR A 17 16.42 -12.76 7.65
N GLY A 18 16.60 -12.12 6.49
CA GLY A 18 15.91 -12.47 5.25
C GLY A 18 14.39 -12.50 5.41
N SER A 19 13.79 -13.64 5.05
CA SER A 19 12.35 -13.91 5.18
C SER A 19 11.98 -14.71 6.44
N THR A 20 12.88 -14.83 7.41
CA THR A 20 12.61 -15.53 8.67
C THR A 20 11.99 -14.56 9.67
N PRO A 21 10.73 -14.78 10.11
CA PRO A 21 10.14 -13.95 11.15
C PRO A 21 10.83 -14.12 12.50
N PHE A 22 10.92 -13.04 13.27
CA PHE A 22 11.40 -13.08 14.65
C PHE A 22 10.65 -12.07 15.51
N VAL A 23 10.64 -12.24 16.82
CA VAL A 23 10.07 -11.25 17.75
C VAL A 23 11.15 -10.22 18.05
N GLY A 24 10.83 -8.95 17.82
CA GLY A 24 11.79 -7.86 17.99
C GLY A 24 11.16 -6.47 17.96
N ASP A 25 12.02 -5.50 17.88
CA ASP A 25 11.69 -4.08 17.92
C ASP A 25 12.08 -3.41 16.61
N VAL A 26 11.37 -2.34 16.25
CA VAL A 26 11.68 -1.51 15.07
C VAL A 26 11.73 -0.05 15.48
N LEU A 27 12.85 0.60 15.21
CA LEU A 27 13.02 2.04 15.38
C LEU A 27 12.88 2.73 14.03
N VAL A 28 11.97 3.70 13.96
CA VAL A 28 11.77 4.57 12.80
C VAL A 28 12.17 5.99 13.19
N GLU A 29 13.04 6.61 12.40
CA GLU A 29 13.46 8.01 12.55
C GLU A 29 13.10 8.78 11.27
N GLY A 30 12.24 9.78 11.44
CA GLY A 30 11.70 10.50 10.30
C GLY A 30 10.94 9.58 9.34
N ASP A 31 11.48 9.40 8.14
CA ASP A 31 10.93 8.55 7.08
C ASP A 31 11.73 7.25 6.85
N ARG A 32 12.64 6.90 7.77
CA ARG A 32 13.56 5.77 7.64
C ARG A 32 13.44 4.80 8.80
N ILE A 33 13.56 3.52 8.48
CA ILE A 33 13.83 2.49 9.47
C ILE A 33 15.30 2.64 9.87
N ALA A 34 15.54 3.08 11.12
CA ALA A 34 16.87 3.30 11.64
C ALA A 34 17.50 2.00 12.16
N GLU A 35 16.70 1.18 12.84
CA GLU A 35 17.20 -0.06 13.43
C GLU A 35 16.08 -1.11 13.52
N ILE A 36 16.44 -2.38 13.37
CA ILE A 36 15.59 -3.55 13.61
C ILE A 36 16.43 -4.53 14.44
N GLY A 37 15.89 -4.99 15.56
CA GLY A 37 16.60 -5.92 16.42
C GLY A 37 15.78 -6.41 17.59
N THR A 38 16.42 -7.09 18.52
CA THR A 38 15.80 -7.57 19.75
C THR A 38 16.34 -6.80 20.94
N GLY A 39 15.45 -6.38 21.84
CA GLY A 39 15.84 -5.69 23.07
C GLY A 39 16.43 -4.30 22.84
N LEU A 40 16.00 -3.60 21.80
CA LEU A 40 16.45 -2.25 21.52
C LEU A 40 15.97 -1.27 22.59
N ALA A 41 16.75 -0.24 22.83
CA ALA A 41 16.37 0.86 23.71
C ALA A 41 15.57 1.91 22.93
N ALA A 42 14.37 2.23 23.40
CA ALA A 42 13.61 3.31 22.79
C ALA A 42 14.28 4.66 23.09
N PRO A 43 14.49 5.53 22.09
CA PRO A 43 14.99 6.87 22.30
C PRO A 43 14.06 7.68 23.21
N GLU A 44 14.63 8.62 23.97
CA GLU A 44 13.85 9.55 24.77
C GLU A 44 12.89 10.36 23.88
N GLY A 45 11.64 10.47 24.30
CA GLY A 45 10.61 11.18 23.56
C GLY A 45 10.07 10.47 22.31
N ALA A 46 10.47 9.23 22.06
CA ALA A 46 9.89 8.44 20.95
C ALA A 46 8.43 8.07 21.22
N THR A 47 7.62 8.06 20.18
CA THR A 47 6.26 7.48 20.24
C THR A 47 6.37 5.97 20.30
N ILE A 48 5.87 5.35 21.38
CA ILE A 48 5.92 3.92 21.57
C ILE A 48 4.64 3.26 21.00
N ILE A 49 4.82 2.26 20.15
CA ILE A 49 3.74 1.40 19.68
C ILE A 49 3.95 -0.01 20.24
N ASP A 50 2.96 -0.51 20.97
CA ASP A 50 2.96 -1.91 21.42
C ASP A 50 2.70 -2.82 20.20
N GLY A 51 3.72 -3.59 19.85
CA GLY A 51 3.71 -4.56 18.74
C GLY A 51 3.32 -5.98 19.16
N THR A 52 3.03 -6.21 20.44
CA THR A 52 2.68 -7.55 20.94
C THR A 52 1.52 -8.14 20.15
N GLY A 53 1.72 -9.34 19.58
CA GLY A 53 0.73 -10.02 18.74
C GLY A 53 0.50 -9.40 17.37
N LYS A 54 1.31 -8.43 16.95
CA LYS A 54 1.24 -7.80 15.62
C LYS A 54 2.39 -8.24 14.74
N LEU A 55 2.15 -8.23 13.43
CA LEU A 55 3.16 -8.45 12.40
C LEU A 55 3.60 -7.10 11.84
N VAL A 56 4.91 -6.86 11.84
CA VAL A 56 5.54 -5.73 11.12
C VAL A 56 6.27 -6.30 9.91
N MET A 57 5.90 -5.83 8.72
CA MET A 57 6.47 -6.27 7.45
C MET A 57 6.52 -5.08 6.48
N PRO A 58 7.31 -5.15 5.40
CA PRO A 58 7.21 -4.19 4.31
C PRO A 58 5.79 -4.10 3.76
N GLY A 59 5.39 -2.91 3.34
CA GLY A 59 4.10 -2.73 2.68
C GLY A 59 4.00 -3.58 1.40
N LEU A 60 2.79 -3.99 1.07
CA LEU A 60 2.52 -4.79 -0.12
C LEU A 60 2.76 -3.96 -1.40
N ILE A 61 3.18 -4.65 -2.45
CA ILE A 61 3.37 -4.07 -3.77
C ILE A 61 2.27 -4.58 -4.69
N ASN A 62 1.47 -3.67 -5.25
CA ASN A 62 0.52 -3.99 -6.31
C ASN A 62 1.15 -3.69 -7.66
N ALA A 63 1.56 -4.73 -8.37
CA ALA A 63 2.26 -4.60 -9.65
C ALA A 63 1.33 -4.37 -10.86
N HIS A 64 0.01 -4.38 -10.67
CA HIS A 64 -0.97 -4.18 -11.73
C HIS A 64 -2.27 -3.58 -11.21
N LEU A 65 -2.58 -2.37 -11.64
CA LEU A 65 -3.76 -1.62 -11.23
C LEU A 65 -4.25 -0.73 -12.38
N HIS A 66 -5.55 -0.50 -12.43
CA HIS A 66 -6.20 0.46 -13.31
C HIS A 66 -7.03 1.45 -12.47
N SER A 67 -6.44 2.56 -12.08
CA SER A 67 -7.15 3.58 -11.25
C SER A 67 -8.33 4.19 -11.99
N GLY A 68 -8.28 4.18 -13.32
CA GLY A 68 -9.36 4.65 -14.18
C GLY A 68 -10.71 4.01 -13.90
N GLU A 69 -10.72 2.78 -13.40
CA GLU A 69 -11.91 1.98 -13.14
C GLU A 69 -12.40 2.02 -11.70
N ALA A 70 -11.72 2.75 -10.84
CA ALA A 70 -12.04 2.78 -9.41
C ALA A 70 -13.51 3.11 -9.10
N LEU A 71 -14.14 3.95 -9.92
CA LEU A 71 -15.54 4.36 -9.77
C LEU A 71 -16.54 3.38 -10.40
N PHE A 72 -16.07 2.35 -11.10
CA PHE A 72 -16.90 1.39 -11.82
C PHE A 72 -16.91 0.00 -11.18
N LYS A 73 -16.36 -0.15 -9.99
CA LYS A 73 -16.33 -1.41 -9.24
C LYS A 73 -17.72 -2.02 -9.13
N GLY A 74 -17.83 -3.30 -9.48
CA GLY A 74 -19.10 -4.03 -9.45
C GLY A 74 -20.09 -3.66 -10.54
N ARG A 75 -19.75 -2.76 -11.46
CA ARG A 75 -20.67 -2.33 -12.53
C ARG A 75 -20.71 -3.29 -13.72
N TYR A 76 -19.58 -3.93 -13.99
CA TYR A 76 -19.37 -4.76 -15.20
C TYR A 76 -18.96 -6.19 -14.83
N ASP A 77 -19.65 -6.78 -13.87
CA ASP A 77 -19.37 -8.14 -13.40
C ASP A 77 -19.74 -9.19 -14.47
N ASN A 78 -18.94 -10.26 -14.53
CA ASN A 78 -19.17 -11.43 -15.36
C ASN A 78 -19.24 -11.17 -16.87
N LEU A 79 -18.60 -10.12 -17.35
CA LEU A 79 -18.47 -9.88 -18.79
C LEU A 79 -17.19 -10.52 -19.35
N PRO A 80 -17.24 -11.12 -20.57
CA PRO A 80 -16.02 -11.42 -21.30
C PRO A 80 -15.18 -10.17 -21.50
N LEU A 81 -13.85 -10.34 -21.58
CA LEU A 81 -12.90 -9.23 -21.67
C LEU A 81 -13.23 -8.23 -22.77
N GLU A 82 -13.62 -8.72 -23.94
CA GLU A 82 -13.93 -7.90 -25.10
C GLU A 82 -15.14 -6.99 -24.86
N LEU A 83 -16.17 -7.51 -24.20
CA LEU A 83 -17.35 -6.72 -23.83
C LEU A 83 -17.05 -5.78 -22.68
N TRP A 84 -16.31 -6.23 -21.67
CA TRP A 84 -15.87 -5.38 -20.58
C TRP A 84 -15.07 -4.17 -21.09
N MET A 85 -14.12 -4.38 -22.01
CA MET A 85 -13.35 -3.29 -22.63
C MET A 85 -14.22 -2.28 -23.37
N LEU A 86 -15.25 -2.73 -24.10
CA LEU A 86 -16.15 -1.82 -24.80
C LEU A 86 -16.94 -0.91 -23.86
N TYR A 87 -17.26 -1.39 -22.66
CA TYR A 87 -17.98 -0.61 -21.65
C TYR A 87 -17.06 0.26 -20.78
N SER A 88 -15.88 -0.23 -20.45
CA SER A 88 -14.91 0.47 -19.62
C SER A 88 -14.12 1.53 -20.39
N TYR A 89 -13.82 1.24 -21.65
CA TYR A 89 -13.04 2.10 -22.54
C TYR A 89 -13.80 2.32 -23.86
N PRO A 90 -14.87 3.11 -23.88
CA PRO A 90 -15.67 3.30 -25.09
C PRO A 90 -14.89 4.09 -26.15
N ILE A 91 -14.21 3.38 -27.05
CA ILE A 91 -13.33 3.94 -28.09
C ILE A 91 -14.05 4.97 -28.97
N LEU A 92 -15.35 4.75 -29.22
CA LEU A 92 -16.16 5.61 -30.09
C LEU A 92 -16.87 6.74 -29.32
N GLY A 93 -16.86 6.71 -28.00
CA GLY A 93 -17.58 7.67 -27.14
C GLY A 93 -16.71 8.35 -26.08
N ALA A 94 -15.40 8.18 -26.20
CA ALA A 94 -14.48 8.73 -25.23
C ALA A 94 -14.63 10.25 -25.11
N ARG A 95 -14.99 10.75 -23.93
CA ARG A 95 -14.88 12.16 -23.56
C ARG A 95 -13.66 12.30 -22.65
N ALA A 96 -12.88 13.34 -22.91
CA ALA A 96 -11.85 13.74 -21.96
C ALA A 96 -12.49 13.93 -20.57
N LEU A 97 -11.96 13.25 -19.58
CA LEU A 97 -12.39 13.46 -18.19
C LEU A 97 -11.85 14.80 -17.69
N ALA A 98 -12.64 15.47 -16.87
CA ALA A 98 -12.14 16.65 -16.19
C ALA A 98 -11.00 16.26 -15.24
N GLU A 99 -9.91 17.02 -15.19
CA GLU A 99 -8.75 16.79 -14.32
C GLU A 99 -9.15 16.50 -12.87
N ARG A 100 -10.18 17.16 -12.39
CA ARG A 100 -10.73 16.93 -11.05
C ARG A 100 -11.26 15.50 -10.86
N MET A 101 -11.86 14.91 -11.87
CA MET A 101 -12.36 13.52 -11.81
C MET A 101 -11.21 12.52 -11.83
N ILE A 102 -10.19 12.78 -12.64
CA ILE A 102 -8.95 12.00 -12.67
C ILE A 102 -8.31 11.99 -11.28
N TYR A 103 -8.13 13.17 -10.70
CA TYR A 103 -7.60 13.30 -9.34
C TYR A 103 -8.42 12.51 -8.31
N LEU A 104 -9.75 12.66 -8.30
CA LEU A 104 -10.61 12.03 -7.31
C LEU A 104 -10.59 10.50 -7.39
N ARG A 105 -10.64 9.92 -8.60
CA ARG A 105 -10.57 8.46 -8.75
C ARG A 105 -9.22 7.91 -8.32
N SER A 106 -8.12 8.59 -8.65
CA SER A 106 -6.78 8.20 -8.20
C SER A 106 -6.65 8.29 -6.68
N MET A 107 -7.24 9.31 -6.05
CA MET A 107 -7.28 9.42 -4.59
C MET A 107 -8.08 8.30 -3.92
N VAL A 108 -9.19 7.85 -4.51
CA VAL A 108 -9.94 6.69 -4.00
C VAL A 108 -9.05 5.46 -3.97
N VAL A 109 -8.36 5.17 -5.06
CA VAL A 109 -7.45 4.03 -5.16
C VAL A 109 -6.28 4.15 -4.17
N ALA A 110 -5.69 5.33 -4.05
CA ALA A 110 -4.58 5.57 -3.12
C ALA A 110 -5.03 5.32 -1.66
N ILE A 111 -6.20 5.81 -1.27
CA ILE A 111 -6.75 5.60 0.07
C ILE A 111 -7.03 4.12 0.32
N GLU A 112 -7.67 3.42 -0.61
CA GLU A 112 -7.94 1.99 -0.49
C GLU A 112 -6.64 1.19 -0.40
N SER A 113 -5.65 1.50 -1.23
CA SER A 113 -4.33 0.87 -1.22
C SER A 113 -3.68 1.00 0.14
N LEU A 114 -3.59 2.21 0.68
CA LEU A 114 -3.00 2.45 2.00
C LEU A 114 -3.78 1.73 3.12
N LYS A 115 -5.10 1.74 3.07
CA LYS A 115 -5.94 1.06 4.08
C LYS A 115 -5.84 -0.47 4.03
N THR A 116 -5.40 -1.03 2.91
CA THR A 116 -5.19 -2.48 2.73
C THR A 116 -3.71 -2.88 2.80
N GLY A 117 -2.82 -1.94 3.16
CA GLY A 117 -1.40 -2.21 3.37
C GLY A 117 -0.56 -2.18 2.09
N VAL A 118 -1.11 -1.74 0.97
CA VAL A 118 -0.36 -1.52 -0.27
C VAL A 118 0.34 -0.16 -0.21
N THR A 119 1.67 -0.14 -0.33
CA THR A 119 2.50 1.07 -0.23
C THR A 119 3.23 1.42 -1.53
N CYS A 120 3.19 0.52 -2.51
CA CYS A 120 3.72 0.75 -3.84
C CYS A 120 2.76 0.15 -4.87
N LEU A 121 2.51 0.86 -5.95
CA LEU A 121 1.64 0.37 -7.02
C LEU A 121 2.15 0.78 -8.40
N THR A 122 1.86 -0.05 -9.40
CA THR A 122 2.01 0.28 -10.82
C THR A 122 0.61 0.49 -11.37
N ASP A 123 0.32 1.71 -11.80
CA ASP A 123 -0.97 2.10 -12.37
C ASP A 123 -0.85 2.15 -13.89
N ASP A 124 -1.63 1.35 -14.57
CA ASP A 124 -1.70 1.29 -16.04
C ASP A 124 -3.00 1.98 -16.49
N ILE A 125 -2.87 3.23 -16.88
CA ILE A 125 -3.99 4.07 -17.30
C ILE A 125 -3.74 4.67 -18.68
N PHE A 126 -4.77 4.69 -19.49
CA PHE A 126 -4.83 5.38 -20.77
C PHE A 126 -5.62 6.68 -20.62
N GLU A 127 -4.95 7.82 -20.77
CA GLU A 127 -5.56 9.16 -20.72
C GLU A 127 -4.99 10.12 -21.75
#